data_89bbdcb110a1ec307a33b7e987c4c264
#
_entry.id   89bbdcb110a1ec307a33b7e987c4c264
#
_cell.length_a   1.000
_cell.length_b   1.000
_cell.length_c   1.000
_cell.angle_alpha   90.00
_cell.angle_beta   90.00
_cell.angle_gamma   90.00
#
_symmetry.space_group_name_H-M   'P 1'
#
loop_
_entity.id
_entity.type
_entity.pdbx_description
1 polymer ?
#
loop_
_entity_poly.entity_id
_entity_poly.type
_entity_poly.pdbx_seq_one_letter_code
_entity_poly.pdbx_strand_id
1 'polypeptide(L)'
;MKKYDAVIIGFGKAGKTLAAELAAHDWSVAMVERSDKMYGGTCINIGCIPTKALIHSAGLAAAGHPLTFGQRRDYYRESVSSKTALVELLRDKNYHKLADNARIDVYTGEGSFASPETVAVKTAQGTQQIGGKYIVINTGAETVIPPIEGIAQSRRVYTSTSIMELEELPQHLVIVGGGYIGLEFASMYASFGSKVTVLEGFAELIPREDRDIAAAVREALEKKGIEFRMGARVESVSDTTGGVRVAVADTQTGGKYEIV
;
A
#
# COMPACT_ATOMS: atom_id res chain seq x y z
N MET A 1 -31.08 8.72 -18.04
CA MET A 1 -29.61 8.43 -17.97
C MET A 1 -28.87 9.73 -18.26
N LYS A 2 -28.05 10.21 -17.31
CA LYS A 2 -27.19 11.38 -17.50
C LYS A 2 -26.02 11.02 -18.42
N LYS A 3 -25.65 11.93 -19.34
CA LYS A 3 -24.56 11.72 -20.31
C LYS A 3 -23.44 12.71 -20.05
N TYR A 4 -22.20 12.26 -20.27
CA TYR A 4 -20.97 13.01 -20.06
C TYR A 4 -20.07 12.90 -21.30
N ASP A 5 -19.17 13.86 -21.49
CA ASP A 5 -18.10 13.76 -22.48
C ASP A 5 -17.12 12.65 -22.07
N ALA A 6 -16.82 12.55 -20.78
CA ALA A 6 -15.96 11.48 -20.25
C ALA A 6 -16.52 10.86 -18.95
N VAL A 7 -16.41 9.55 -18.81
CA VAL A 7 -16.61 8.81 -17.58
C VAL A 7 -15.29 8.16 -17.18
N ILE A 8 -14.81 8.43 -15.97
CA ILE A 8 -13.53 7.90 -15.47
C ILE A 8 -13.82 6.96 -14.28
N ILE A 9 -13.45 5.69 -14.42
CA ILE A 9 -13.65 4.68 -13.38
C ILE A 9 -12.36 4.57 -12.55
N GLY A 10 -12.39 5.05 -11.32
CA GLY A 10 -11.28 5.13 -10.38
C GLY A 10 -10.74 6.53 -10.15
N PHE A 11 -10.72 6.97 -8.89
CA PHE A 11 -10.28 8.31 -8.46
C PHE A 11 -8.75 8.38 -8.23
N GLY A 12 -7.98 7.53 -8.90
CA GLY A 12 -6.52 7.50 -8.81
C GLY A 12 -5.86 8.72 -9.44
N LYS A 13 -4.52 8.84 -9.26
CA LYS A 13 -3.77 10.04 -9.67
C LYS A 13 -3.96 10.41 -11.14
N ALA A 14 -3.90 9.46 -12.06
CA ALA A 14 -4.08 9.73 -13.47
C ALA A 14 -5.50 10.20 -13.78
N GLY A 15 -6.52 9.47 -13.29
CA GLY A 15 -7.94 9.78 -13.52
C GLY A 15 -8.34 11.16 -12.99
N LYS A 16 -7.97 11.49 -11.74
CA LYS A 16 -8.31 12.81 -11.17
C LYS A 16 -7.60 13.97 -11.87
N THR A 17 -6.38 13.76 -12.37
CA THR A 17 -5.64 14.78 -13.11
C THR A 17 -6.30 15.00 -14.47
N LEU A 18 -6.63 13.90 -15.16
CA LEU A 18 -7.36 13.94 -16.43
C LEU A 18 -8.74 14.60 -16.28
N ALA A 19 -9.51 14.26 -15.23
CA ALA A 19 -10.81 14.86 -14.97
C ALA A 19 -10.74 16.39 -14.83
N ALA A 20 -9.76 16.87 -14.05
CA ALA A 20 -9.56 18.30 -13.85
C ALA A 20 -9.17 19.00 -15.15
N GLU A 21 -8.31 18.40 -15.97
CA GLU A 21 -7.88 18.93 -17.25
C GLU A 21 -9.02 18.98 -18.28
N LEU A 22 -9.80 17.90 -18.40
CA LEU A 22 -10.96 17.86 -19.28
C LEU A 22 -12.02 18.90 -18.88
N ALA A 23 -12.27 19.06 -17.58
CA ALA A 23 -13.20 20.08 -17.08
C ALA A 23 -12.71 21.51 -17.37
N ALA A 24 -11.38 21.75 -17.33
CA ALA A 24 -10.79 23.03 -17.70
C ALA A 24 -10.97 23.35 -19.21
N HIS A 25 -11.20 22.33 -20.04
CA HIS A 25 -11.51 22.44 -21.47
C HIS A 25 -13.01 22.28 -21.76
N ASP A 26 -13.84 22.64 -20.80
CA ASP A 26 -15.30 22.67 -20.92
C ASP A 26 -16.00 21.31 -21.08
N TRP A 27 -15.33 20.19 -20.84
CA TRP A 27 -15.94 18.87 -20.87
C TRP A 27 -16.74 18.60 -19.60
N SER A 28 -17.87 17.90 -19.76
CA SER A 28 -18.62 17.31 -18.66
C SER A 28 -17.99 15.95 -18.28
N VAL A 29 -17.67 15.75 -17.01
CA VAL A 29 -16.96 14.56 -16.55
C VAL A 29 -17.72 13.87 -15.41
N ALA A 30 -17.85 12.54 -15.47
CA ALA A 30 -18.24 11.72 -14.35
C ALA A 30 -16.99 10.98 -13.79
N MET A 31 -16.75 11.12 -12.51
CA MET A 31 -15.74 10.37 -11.77
C MET A 31 -16.45 9.31 -10.90
N VAL A 32 -16.09 8.04 -11.09
CA VAL A 32 -16.66 6.93 -10.31
C VAL A 32 -15.58 6.35 -9.40
N GLU A 33 -15.83 6.28 -8.10
CA GLU A 33 -14.92 5.68 -7.12
C GLU A 33 -15.70 4.75 -6.19
N ARG A 34 -15.21 3.52 -6.02
CA ARG A 34 -15.90 2.50 -5.22
C ARG A 34 -15.94 2.79 -3.71
N SER A 35 -14.99 3.57 -3.21
CA SER A 35 -14.84 3.84 -1.78
C SER A 35 -14.53 5.30 -1.50
N ASP A 36 -15.29 5.90 -0.60
CA ASP A 36 -15.04 7.26 -0.08
C ASP A 36 -13.68 7.39 0.61
N LYS A 37 -13.10 6.27 1.08
CA LYS A 37 -11.77 6.21 1.67
C LYS A 37 -10.64 6.18 0.63
N MET A 38 -10.97 6.15 -0.67
CA MET A 38 -9.97 6.04 -1.75
C MET A 38 -9.92 7.26 -2.66
N TYR A 39 -10.57 8.36 -2.33
CA TYR A 39 -10.42 9.60 -3.09
C TYR A 39 -8.96 10.06 -3.12
N GLY A 40 -8.43 10.26 -4.32
CA GLY A 40 -7.01 10.51 -4.56
C GLY A 40 -6.20 9.26 -4.91
N GLY A 41 -6.80 8.06 -4.78
CA GLY A 41 -6.24 6.77 -5.17
C GLY A 41 -5.16 6.24 -4.22
N THR A 42 -4.51 5.17 -4.65
CA THR A 42 -3.48 4.41 -3.90
C THR A 42 -2.39 5.31 -3.32
N CYS A 43 -1.86 6.25 -4.10
CA CYS A 43 -0.74 7.10 -3.65
C CYS A 43 -1.07 7.92 -2.41
N ILE A 44 -2.28 8.50 -2.34
CA ILE A 44 -2.72 9.32 -1.20
C ILE A 44 -3.06 8.44 0.00
N ASN A 45 -3.78 7.34 -0.22
CA ASN A 45 -4.47 6.64 0.85
C ASN A 45 -3.69 5.47 1.45
N ILE A 46 -3.01 4.68 0.61
CA ILE A 46 -2.42 3.39 1.02
C ILE A 46 -1.04 3.11 0.42
N GLY A 47 -0.42 4.09 -0.25
CA GLY A 47 0.87 3.91 -0.92
C GLY A 47 1.86 5.01 -0.54
N CYS A 48 2.18 5.89 -1.50
CA CYS A 48 3.32 6.83 -1.42
C CYS A 48 3.27 7.72 -0.17
N ILE A 49 2.15 8.41 0.06
CA ILE A 49 2.05 9.41 1.12
C ILE A 49 2.16 8.80 2.53
N PRO A 50 1.33 7.79 2.89
CA PRO A 50 1.44 7.20 4.22
C PRO A 50 2.79 6.53 4.44
N THR A 51 3.34 5.83 3.44
CA THR A 51 4.67 5.21 3.56
C THR A 51 5.76 6.25 3.79
N LYS A 52 5.79 7.34 3.01
CA LYS A 52 6.83 8.38 3.16
C LYS A 52 6.68 9.18 4.45
N ALA A 53 5.46 9.39 4.94
CA ALA A 53 5.24 10.00 6.24
C ALA A 53 5.85 9.14 7.38
N LEU A 54 5.60 7.83 7.35
CA LEU A 54 6.18 6.92 8.35
C LEU A 54 7.70 6.77 8.21
N ILE A 55 8.24 6.70 6.98
CA ILE A 55 9.70 6.67 6.74
C ILE A 55 10.36 7.93 7.29
N HIS A 56 9.76 9.09 7.08
CA HIS A 56 10.28 10.36 7.62
C HIS A 56 10.32 10.33 9.15
N SER A 57 9.22 9.94 9.80
CA SER A 57 9.16 9.81 11.27
C SER A 57 10.17 8.79 11.78
N ALA A 58 10.32 7.64 11.11
CA ALA A 58 11.30 6.61 11.46
C ALA A 58 12.74 7.14 11.38
N GLY A 59 13.04 7.94 10.35
CA GLY A 59 14.33 8.61 10.19
C GLY A 59 14.64 9.58 11.36
N LEU A 60 13.64 10.35 11.80
CA LEU A 60 13.79 11.23 12.97
C LEU A 60 14.01 10.43 14.25
N ALA A 61 13.29 9.32 14.45
CA ALA A 61 13.49 8.43 15.59
C ALA A 61 14.90 7.84 15.66
N ALA A 62 15.46 7.49 14.48
CA ALA A 62 16.81 6.91 14.37
C ALA A 62 17.93 7.96 14.56
N ALA A 63 17.70 9.21 14.15
CA ALA A 63 18.68 10.30 14.25
C ALA A 63 18.71 10.99 15.63
N GLY A 64 17.71 10.78 16.48
CA GLY A 64 17.58 11.38 17.80
C GLY A 64 18.44 10.70 18.87
N HIS A 65 18.22 11.09 20.12
CA HIS A 65 18.86 10.43 21.26
C HIS A 65 18.45 8.95 21.34
N PRO A 66 19.32 8.08 21.90
CA PRO A 66 18.98 6.67 22.09
C PRO A 66 17.69 6.52 22.89
N LEU A 67 16.68 5.90 22.29
CA LEU A 67 15.37 5.62 22.89
C LEU A 67 15.30 4.16 23.34
N THR A 68 14.66 3.90 24.49
CA THR A 68 14.24 2.55 24.86
C THR A 68 13.19 2.04 23.89
N PHE A 69 12.99 0.71 23.81
CA PHE A 69 11.95 0.14 22.92
C PHE A 69 10.55 0.66 23.29
N GLY A 70 10.26 0.87 24.58
CA GLY A 70 8.99 1.46 25.03
C GLY A 70 8.76 2.87 24.46
N GLN A 71 9.77 3.75 24.54
CA GLN A 71 9.69 5.09 23.96
C GLN A 71 9.56 5.07 22.44
N ARG A 72 10.24 4.14 21.75
CA ARG A 72 10.10 3.93 20.30
C ARG A 72 8.69 3.51 19.93
N ARG A 73 8.08 2.62 20.71
CA ARG A 73 6.69 2.16 20.51
C ARG A 73 5.70 3.33 20.65
N ASP A 74 5.86 4.16 21.65
CA ASP A 74 4.99 5.33 21.86
C ASP A 74 5.14 6.34 20.72
N TYR A 75 6.37 6.64 20.29
CA TYR A 75 6.65 7.50 19.15
C TYR A 75 6.10 6.92 17.82
N TYR A 76 6.20 5.61 17.63
CA TYR A 76 5.61 4.92 16.48
C TYR A 76 4.08 5.10 16.42
N ARG A 77 3.39 4.93 17.57
CA ARG A 77 1.95 5.14 17.65
C ARG A 77 1.55 6.57 17.29
N GLU A 78 2.28 7.57 17.79
CA GLU A 78 2.07 8.97 17.42
C GLU A 78 2.32 9.21 15.92
N SER A 79 3.34 8.56 15.36
CA SER A 79 3.64 8.64 13.93
C SER A 79 2.52 8.05 13.07
N VAL A 80 1.93 6.91 13.49
CA VAL A 80 0.76 6.30 12.82
C VAL A 80 -0.45 7.24 12.88
N SER A 81 -0.73 7.85 14.03
CA SER A 81 -1.81 8.82 14.18
C SER A 81 -1.61 10.05 13.29
N SER A 82 -0.40 10.61 13.27
CA SER A 82 -0.05 11.76 12.42
C SER A 82 -0.15 11.44 10.93
N LYS A 83 0.29 10.25 10.51
CA LYS A 83 0.13 9.74 9.14
C LYS A 83 -1.35 9.65 8.78
N THR A 84 -2.20 9.14 9.68
CA THR A 84 -3.64 8.99 9.44
C THR A 84 -4.30 10.35 9.23
N ALA A 85 -4.04 11.33 10.10
CA ALA A 85 -4.55 12.69 9.96
C ALA A 85 -4.10 13.36 8.64
N LEU A 86 -2.85 13.16 8.23
CA LEU A 86 -2.34 13.66 6.95
C LEU A 86 -3.08 13.04 5.75
N VAL A 87 -3.31 11.73 5.77
CA VAL A 87 -4.03 11.02 4.70
C VAL A 87 -5.47 11.52 4.61
N GLU A 88 -6.16 11.68 5.73
CA GLU A 88 -7.53 12.19 5.77
C GLU A 88 -7.63 13.61 5.20
N LEU A 89 -6.75 14.51 5.63
CA LEU A 89 -6.67 15.87 5.10
C LEU A 89 -6.44 15.89 3.59
N LEU A 90 -5.53 15.07 3.08
CA LEU A 90 -5.23 15.04 1.66
C LEU A 90 -6.33 14.37 0.84
N ARG A 91 -7.00 13.36 1.38
CA ARG A 91 -8.17 12.72 0.79
C ARG A 91 -9.30 13.72 0.59
N ASP A 92 -9.64 14.45 1.64
CA ASP A 92 -10.67 15.49 1.63
C ASP A 92 -10.35 16.58 0.59
N LYS A 93 -9.15 17.13 0.60
CA LYS A 93 -8.69 18.10 -0.41
C LYS A 93 -8.79 17.56 -1.84
N ASN A 94 -8.46 16.27 -2.06
CA ASN A 94 -8.57 15.68 -3.39
C ASN A 94 -10.02 15.50 -3.83
N TYR A 95 -10.91 15.15 -2.90
CA TYR A 95 -12.35 15.07 -3.17
C TYR A 95 -12.90 16.42 -3.59
N HIS A 96 -12.76 17.45 -2.75
CA HIS A 96 -13.29 18.78 -2.97
C HIS A 96 -12.71 19.47 -4.22
N LYS A 97 -11.44 19.20 -4.54
CA LYS A 97 -10.85 19.71 -5.78
C LYS A 97 -11.65 19.32 -7.04
N LEU A 98 -12.30 18.16 -7.04
CA LEU A 98 -13.12 17.69 -8.16
C LEU A 98 -14.62 17.89 -7.90
N ALA A 99 -15.10 17.51 -6.74
CA ALA A 99 -16.52 17.57 -6.42
C ALA A 99 -17.11 18.99 -6.42
N ASP A 100 -16.28 20.00 -6.11
CA ASP A 100 -16.71 21.41 -6.13
C ASP A 100 -16.63 22.04 -7.52
N ASN A 101 -16.19 21.30 -8.54
CA ASN A 101 -16.15 21.76 -9.92
C ASN A 101 -17.50 21.48 -10.60
N ALA A 102 -18.19 22.53 -11.08
CA ALA A 102 -19.52 22.44 -11.70
C ALA A 102 -19.59 21.51 -12.94
N ARG A 103 -18.45 21.13 -13.52
CA ARG A 103 -18.38 20.24 -14.70
C ARG A 103 -18.06 18.79 -14.33
N ILE A 104 -17.82 18.49 -13.05
CA ILE A 104 -17.45 17.16 -12.58
C ILE A 104 -18.47 16.64 -11.59
N ASP A 105 -19.09 15.51 -11.90
CA ASP A 105 -19.90 14.78 -10.91
C ASP A 105 -19.08 13.60 -10.35
N VAL A 106 -19.03 13.49 -9.05
CA VAL A 106 -18.38 12.37 -8.36
C VAL A 106 -19.45 11.38 -7.88
N TYR A 107 -19.31 10.13 -8.30
CA TYR A 107 -20.15 9.02 -7.92
C TYR A 107 -19.38 8.07 -7.00
N THR A 108 -19.87 7.89 -5.77
CA THR A 108 -19.35 6.88 -4.85
C THR A 108 -20.08 5.57 -5.06
N GLY A 109 -19.43 4.63 -5.71
CA GLY A 109 -20.01 3.33 -6.03
C GLY A 109 -19.12 2.51 -6.95
N GLU A 110 -19.45 1.24 -7.09
CA GLU A 110 -18.71 0.32 -7.95
C GLU A 110 -19.17 0.52 -9.41
N GLY A 111 -18.21 0.89 -10.27
CA GLY A 111 -18.43 1.09 -11.70
C GLY A 111 -18.19 -0.18 -12.50
N SER A 112 -19.14 -0.53 -13.37
CA SER A 112 -19.00 -1.64 -14.32
C SER A 112 -19.58 -1.26 -15.69
N PHE A 113 -19.08 -1.87 -16.76
CA PHE A 113 -19.61 -1.65 -18.10
C PHE A 113 -20.99 -2.29 -18.24
N ALA A 114 -22.01 -1.52 -18.64
CA ALA A 114 -23.31 -2.04 -19.10
C ALA A 114 -23.36 -2.11 -20.64
N SER A 115 -22.59 -1.26 -21.34
CA SER A 115 -22.36 -1.27 -22.77
C SER A 115 -21.05 -0.53 -23.07
N PRO A 116 -20.57 -0.48 -24.34
CA PRO A 116 -19.36 0.29 -24.70
C PRO A 116 -19.40 1.78 -24.31
N GLU A 117 -20.60 2.36 -24.21
CA GLU A 117 -20.80 3.78 -23.90
C GLU A 117 -21.56 4.00 -22.57
N THR A 118 -21.81 2.94 -21.79
CA THR A 118 -22.62 3.03 -20.56
C THR A 118 -21.95 2.35 -19.41
N VAL A 119 -21.85 3.07 -18.29
CA VAL A 119 -21.35 2.56 -17.01
C VAL A 119 -22.53 2.43 -16.04
N ALA A 120 -22.68 1.25 -15.46
CA ALA A 120 -23.55 1.02 -14.31
C ALA A 120 -22.74 1.33 -13.04
N VAL A 121 -23.28 2.20 -12.19
CA VAL A 121 -22.68 2.57 -10.90
C VAL A 121 -23.56 2.00 -9.79
N LYS A 122 -23.06 1.00 -9.08
CA LYS A 122 -23.72 0.38 -7.93
C LYS A 122 -23.36 1.15 -6.67
N THR A 123 -24.33 1.85 -6.10
CA THR A 123 -24.21 2.61 -4.86
C THR A 123 -24.99 1.93 -3.72
N ALA A 124 -24.91 2.47 -2.50
CA ALA A 124 -25.72 2.02 -1.38
C ALA A 124 -27.24 2.24 -1.61
N GLN A 125 -27.62 3.20 -2.47
CA GLN A 125 -29.02 3.54 -2.78
C GLN A 125 -29.58 2.76 -3.98
N GLY A 126 -28.76 1.96 -4.64
CA GLY A 126 -29.14 1.18 -5.82
C GLY A 126 -28.17 1.38 -6.99
N THR A 127 -28.53 0.82 -8.14
CA THR A 127 -27.73 0.93 -9.36
C THR A 127 -28.29 1.98 -10.28
N GLN A 128 -27.45 2.91 -10.73
CA GLN A 128 -27.80 3.90 -11.75
C GLN A 128 -26.88 3.75 -12.97
N GLN A 129 -27.38 4.13 -14.14
CA GLN A 129 -26.62 4.12 -15.37
C GLN A 129 -26.24 5.53 -15.80
N ILE A 130 -24.99 5.72 -16.19
CA ILE A 130 -24.45 6.95 -16.78
C ILE A 130 -23.83 6.65 -18.12
N GLY A 131 -23.99 7.56 -19.10
CA GLY A 131 -23.39 7.43 -20.43
C GLY A 131 -22.14 8.29 -20.56
N GLY A 132 -21.15 7.81 -21.31
CA GLY A 132 -19.95 8.56 -21.64
C GLY A 132 -19.56 8.40 -23.09
N LYS A 133 -19.20 9.51 -23.76
CA LYS A 133 -18.61 9.47 -25.09
C LYS A 133 -17.25 8.77 -25.06
N TYR A 134 -16.49 9.00 -23.97
CA TYR A 134 -15.24 8.30 -23.66
C TYR A 134 -15.34 7.69 -22.27
N ILE A 135 -14.91 6.43 -22.14
CA ILE A 135 -14.81 5.77 -20.85
C ILE A 135 -13.35 5.43 -20.58
N VAL A 136 -12.83 5.91 -19.44
CA VAL A 136 -11.43 5.74 -19.01
C VAL A 136 -11.37 4.76 -17.86
N ILE A 137 -10.64 3.69 -18.02
CA ILE A 137 -10.39 2.70 -16.95
C ILE A 137 -9.14 3.13 -16.17
N ASN A 138 -9.34 3.50 -14.91
CA ASN A 138 -8.29 3.96 -14.00
C ASN A 138 -8.41 3.26 -12.63
N THR A 139 -8.78 1.97 -12.65
CA THR A 139 -9.11 1.18 -11.47
C THR A 139 -7.90 0.79 -10.62
N GLY A 140 -6.68 0.95 -11.15
CA GLY A 140 -5.45 0.70 -10.41
C GLY A 140 -5.13 -0.78 -10.22
N ALA A 141 -4.58 -1.13 -9.07
CA ALA A 141 -4.17 -2.49 -8.71
C ALA A 141 -4.49 -2.79 -7.23
N GLU A 142 -4.62 -4.06 -6.91
CA GLU A 142 -4.79 -4.57 -5.56
C GLU A 142 -3.61 -5.44 -5.15
N THR A 143 -3.41 -5.58 -3.84
CA THR A 143 -2.40 -6.48 -3.29
C THR A 143 -2.79 -7.93 -3.56
N VAL A 144 -1.91 -8.67 -4.23
CA VAL A 144 -2.06 -10.11 -4.40
C VAL A 144 -1.60 -10.82 -3.14
N ILE A 145 -2.48 -11.61 -2.56
CA ILE A 145 -2.14 -12.50 -1.44
C ILE A 145 -1.61 -13.81 -2.02
N PRO A 146 -0.34 -14.19 -1.77
CA PRO A 146 0.21 -15.43 -2.28
C PRO A 146 -0.47 -16.64 -1.63
N PRO A 147 -0.56 -17.78 -2.32
CA PRO A 147 -1.20 -19.00 -1.80
C PRO A 147 -0.26 -19.75 -0.83
N ILE A 148 0.12 -19.09 0.27
CA ILE A 148 0.90 -19.67 1.35
C ILE A 148 -0.07 -20.20 2.41
N GLU A 149 0.14 -21.42 2.86
CA GLU A 149 -0.69 -22.06 3.87
C GLU A 149 -0.74 -21.21 5.16
N GLY A 150 -1.94 -21.01 5.70
CA GLY A 150 -2.16 -20.28 6.95
C GLY A 150 -2.24 -18.76 6.84
N ILE A 151 -1.89 -18.14 5.70
CA ILE A 151 -1.96 -16.67 5.55
C ILE A 151 -3.37 -16.13 5.82
N ALA A 152 -4.39 -16.74 5.23
CA ALA A 152 -5.78 -16.28 5.36
C ALA A 152 -6.36 -16.44 6.78
N GLN A 153 -5.80 -17.33 7.57
CA GLN A 153 -6.24 -17.64 8.95
C GLN A 153 -5.47 -16.84 10.00
N SER A 154 -4.29 -16.34 9.67
CA SER A 154 -3.45 -15.61 10.61
C SER A 154 -3.99 -14.21 10.88
N ARG A 155 -3.98 -13.80 12.15
CA ARG A 155 -4.31 -12.45 12.61
C ARG A 155 -3.06 -11.54 12.69
N ARG A 156 -1.89 -12.09 12.38
CA ARG A 156 -0.59 -11.42 12.50
C ARG A 156 0.12 -11.27 11.16
N VAL A 157 -0.56 -11.63 10.06
CA VAL A 157 -0.09 -11.37 8.71
C VAL A 157 -0.72 -10.07 8.20
N TYR A 158 0.11 -9.18 7.71
CA TYR A 158 -0.28 -7.87 7.22
C TYR A 158 0.17 -7.70 5.77
N THR A 159 -0.60 -6.94 5.01
CA THR A 159 -0.19 -6.41 3.71
C THR A 159 0.50 -5.06 3.88
N SER A 160 1.10 -4.53 2.82
CA SER A 160 1.64 -3.16 2.81
C SER A 160 0.61 -2.09 3.21
N THR A 161 -0.68 -2.34 2.99
CA THR A 161 -1.76 -1.46 3.42
C THR A 161 -2.05 -1.61 4.91
N SER A 162 -2.36 -2.85 5.34
CA SER A 162 -2.85 -3.08 6.71
C SER A 162 -1.78 -2.89 7.78
N ILE A 163 -0.51 -3.11 7.46
CA ILE A 163 0.58 -2.90 8.43
C ILE A 163 0.75 -1.42 8.81
N MET A 164 0.39 -0.50 7.93
CA MET A 164 0.43 0.94 8.24
C MET A 164 -0.67 1.40 9.20
N GLU A 165 -1.67 0.56 9.43
CA GLU A 165 -2.74 0.78 10.41
C GLU A 165 -2.42 0.13 11.77
N LEU A 166 -1.35 -0.66 11.86
CA LEU A 166 -0.91 -1.30 13.09
C LEU A 166 -0.37 -0.24 14.06
N GLU A 167 -1.00 -0.10 15.22
CA GLU A 167 -0.60 0.88 16.25
C GLU A 167 0.51 0.37 17.18
N GLU A 168 0.75 -0.94 17.18
CA GLU A 168 1.77 -1.58 17.99
C GLU A 168 3.03 -1.85 17.17
N LEU A 169 4.16 -1.28 17.58
CA LEU A 169 5.46 -1.54 16.97
C LEU A 169 5.86 -3.01 17.24
N PRO A 170 6.01 -3.86 16.21
CA PRO A 170 6.43 -5.24 16.41
C PRO A 170 7.90 -5.28 16.87
N GLN A 171 8.19 -6.15 17.85
CA GLN A 171 9.59 -6.38 18.27
C GLN A 171 10.41 -7.04 17.16
N HIS A 172 9.80 -7.98 16.42
CA HIS A 172 10.38 -8.64 15.27
C HIS A 172 9.38 -8.64 14.12
N LEU A 173 9.79 -8.12 12.97
CA LEU A 173 9.03 -8.12 11.73
C LEU A 173 9.71 -9.04 10.72
N VAL A 174 8.98 -10.03 10.22
CA VAL A 174 9.39 -10.87 9.10
C VAL A 174 8.70 -10.37 7.84
N ILE A 175 9.45 -10.01 6.82
CA ILE A 175 8.94 -9.52 5.53
C ILE A 175 9.14 -10.61 4.48
N VAL A 176 8.07 -10.98 3.80
CA VAL A 176 8.09 -11.94 2.71
C VAL A 176 8.17 -11.19 1.37
N GLY A 177 9.31 -11.26 0.74
CA GLY A 177 9.66 -10.58 -0.50
C GLY A 177 10.59 -9.38 -0.32
N GLY A 178 11.73 -9.43 -1.00
CA GLY A 178 12.76 -8.39 -1.04
C GLY A 178 12.61 -7.41 -2.20
N GLY A 179 11.36 -7.16 -2.66
CA GLY A 179 11.06 -6.11 -3.64
C GLY A 179 11.05 -4.71 -3.03
N TYR A 180 10.87 -3.66 -3.85
CA TYR A 180 10.95 -2.25 -3.42
C TYR A 180 10.10 -1.94 -2.19
N ILE A 181 8.84 -2.38 -2.17
CA ILE A 181 7.92 -2.16 -1.04
C ILE A 181 8.47 -2.85 0.21
N GLY A 182 8.88 -4.12 0.12
CA GLY A 182 9.45 -4.86 1.24
C GLY A 182 10.69 -4.19 1.82
N LEU A 183 11.59 -3.69 0.97
CA LEU A 183 12.81 -2.99 1.39
C LEU A 183 12.52 -1.62 2.04
N GLU A 184 11.53 -0.86 1.54
CA GLU A 184 11.09 0.37 2.19
C GLU A 184 10.55 0.10 3.60
N PHE A 185 9.69 -0.91 3.75
CA PHE A 185 9.16 -1.30 5.06
C PHE A 185 10.26 -1.86 5.97
N ALA A 186 11.19 -2.65 5.45
CA ALA A 186 12.34 -3.13 6.20
C ALA A 186 13.15 -1.98 6.80
N SER A 187 13.51 -1.00 5.98
CA SER A 187 14.24 0.19 6.41
C SER A 187 13.46 1.00 7.45
N MET A 188 12.16 1.20 7.22
CA MET A 188 11.27 1.95 8.11
C MET A 188 11.18 1.31 9.49
N TYR A 189 10.85 0.01 9.56
CA TYR A 189 10.66 -0.68 10.85
C TYR A 189 11.99 -0.89 11.60
N ALA A 190 13.10 -1.14 10.90
CA ALA A 190 14.42 -1.15 11.51
C ALA A 190 14.77 0.22 12.14
N SER A 191 14.44 1.32 11.46
CA SER A 191 14.66 2.67 11.98
C SER A 191 13.78 2.99 13.20
N PHE A 192 12.56 2.48 13.28
CA PHE A 192 11.73 2.54 14.50
C PHE A 192 12.27 1.63 15.62
N GLY A 193 13.14 0.66 15.32
CA GLY A 193 13.81 -0.20 16.30
C GLY A 193 13.29 -1.63 16.38
N SER A 194 12.49 -2.08 15.42
CA SER A 194 12.16 -3.50 15.26
C SER A 194 13.38 -4.28 14.78
N LYS A 195 13.54 -5.52 15.24
CA LYS A 195 14.33 -6.51 14.50
C LYS A 195 13.63 -6.80 13.18
N VAL A 196 14.35 -6.83 12.06
CA VAL A 196 13.74 -7.09 10.75
C VAL A 196 14.47 -8.22 10.04
N THR A 197 13.72 -9.20 9.56
CA THR A 197 14.22 -10.29 8.71
C THR A 197 13.44 -10.26 7.39
N VAL A 198 14.15 -10.17 6.27
CA VAL A 198 13.56 -10.24 4.92
C VAL A 198 13.81 -11.62 4.33
N LEU A 199 12.75 -12.30 3.94
CA LEU A 199 12.76 -13.60 3.27
C LEU A 199 12.55 -13.38 1.77
N GLU A 200 13.56 -13.66 0.96
CA GLU A 200 13.49 -13.51 -0.49
C GLU A 200 13.66 -14.88 -1.17
N GLY A 201 12.69 -15.25 -2.01
CA GLY A 201 12.68 -16.53 -2.72
C GLY A 201 13.76 -16.65 -3.80
N PHE A 202 14.23 -15.52 -4.33
CA PHE A 202 15.31 -15.49 -5.30
C PHE A 202 16.70 -15.48 -4.63
N ALA A 203 17.74 -15.77 -5.41
CA ALA A 203 19.12 -15.71 -4.95
C ALA A 203 19.64 -14.27 -4.80
N GLU A 204 19.00 -13.30 -5.44
CA GLU A 204 19.40 -11.88 -5.46
C GLU A 204 18.20 -10.99 -5.10
N LEU A 205 18.44 -9.84 -4.44
CA LEU A 205 17.43 -8.82 -4.23
C LEU A 205 17.13 -8.09 -5.54
N ILE A 206 15.86 -7.60 -5.66
CA ILE A 206 15.44 -6.75 -6.79
C ILE A 206 16.06 -7.18 -8.13
N PRO A 207 15.82 -8.40 -8.62
CA PRO A 207 16.55 -9.02 -9.74
C PRO A 207 16.32 -8.32 -11.10
N ARG A 208 15.53 -7.25 -11.14
CA ARG A 208 15.31 -6.42 -12.33
C ARG A 208 16.28 -5.24 -12.41
N GLU A 209 17.02 -4.98 -11.33
CA GLU A 209 18.01 -3.91 -11.28
C GLU A 209 19.41 -4.46 -11.60
N ASP A 210 20.35 -3.56 -11.87
CA ASP A 210 21.75 -3.92 -12.05
C ASP A 210 22.30 -4.56 -10.77
N ARG A 211 23.10 -5.60 -10.92
CA ARG A 211 23.58 -6.44 -9.80
C ARG A 211 24.41 -5.67 -8.77
N ASP A 212 25.21 -4.73 -9.22
CA ASP A 212 26.02 -3.85 -8.36
C ASP A 212 25.14 -2.91 -7.55
N ILE A 213 24.06 -2.38 -8.14
CA ILE A 213 23.04 -1.57 -7.45
C ILE A 213 22.30 -2.42 -6.42
N ALA A 214 21.84 -3.61 -6.79
CA ALA A 214 21.16 -4.53 -5.87
C ALA A 214 22.03 -4.91 -4.69
N ALA A 215 23.34 -5.19 -4.93
CA ALA A 215 24.31 -5.48 -3.88
C ALA A 215 24.54 -4.27 -2.96
N ALA A 216 24.69 -3.07 -3.51
CA ALA A 216 24.89 -1.84 -2.74
C ALA A 216 23.66 -1.53 -1.85
N VAL A 217 22.45 -1.73 -2.37
CA VAL A 217 21.19 -1.58 -1.60
C VAL A 217 21.17 -2.59 -0.44
N ARG A 218 21.48 -3.85 -0.71
CA ARG A 218 21.54 -4.89 0.32
C ARG A 218 22.55 -4.52 1.42
N GLU A 219 23.78 -4.17 1.06
CA GLU A 219 24.82 -3.77 2.01
C GLU A 219 24.40 -2.58 2.87
N ALA A 220 23.78 -1.57 2.26
CA ALA A 220 23.28 -0.39 2.99
C ALA A 220 22.19 -0.74 4.02
N LEU A 221 21.34 -1.70 3.71
CA LEU A 221 20.26 -2.16 4.58
C LEU A 221 20.79 -3.12 5.67
N GLU A 222 21.77 -3.98 5.36
CA GLU A 222 22.44 -4.83 6.34
C GLU A 222 23.18 -3.98 7.40
N LYS A 223 23.79 -2.85 7.02
CA LYS A 223 24.38 -1.87 7.94
C LYS A 223 23.36 -1.25 8.91
N LYS A 224 22.07 -1.27 8.57
CA LYS A 224 20.97 -0.90 9.46
C LYS A 224 20.50 -2.04 10.38
N GLY A 225 21.14 -3.20 10.32
CA GLY A 225 20.81 -4.37 11.13
C GLY A 225 19.67 -5.23 10.55
N ILE A 226 19.31 -5.05 9.28
CA ILE A 226 18.32 -5.88 8.60
C ILE A 226 18.95 -7.20 8.18
N GLU A 227 18.34 -8.32 8.57
CA GLU A 227 18.74 -9.66 8.17
C GLU A 227 18.09 -10.05 6.84
N PHE A 228 18.89 -10.52 5.87
CA PHE A 228 18.37 -11.05 4.60
C PHE A 228 18.61 -12.55 4.50
N ARG A 229 17.56 -13.29 4.14
CA ARG A 229 17.61 -14.71 3.81
C ARG A 229 17.20 -14.91 2.37
N MET A 230 18.17 -15.15 1.52
CA MET A 230 18.00 -15.38 0.10
C MET A 230 17.67 -16.85 -0.17
N GLY A 231 16.97 -17.14 -1.28
CA GLY A 231 16.49 -18.48 -1.57
C GLY A 231 15.46 -19.01 -0.56
N ALA A 232 14.87 -18.14 0.24
CA ALA A 232 13.95 -18.46 1.31
C ALA A 232 12.50 -18.47 0.82
N ARG A 233 11.96 -19.64 0.51
CA ARG A 233 10.56 -19.81 0.11
C ARG A 233 9.70 -20.11 1.35
N VAL A 234 8.79 -19.21 1.67
CA VAL A 234 7.80 -19.44 2.74
C VAL A 234 6.79 -20.50 2.32
N GLU A 235 6.64 -21.54 3.11
CA GLU A 235 5.72 -22.64 2.88
C GLU A 235 4.40 -22.47 3.66
N SER A 236 4.52 -22.07 4.93
CA SER A 236 3.33 -21.83 5.75
C SER A 236 3.57 -20.80 6.84
N VAL A 237 2.48 -20.25 7.37
CA VAL A 237 2.46 -19.39 8.55
C VAL A 237 1.41 -19.89 9.55
N SER A 238 1.70 -19.78 10.84
CA SER A 238 0.75 -20.13 11.89
C SER A 238 0.91 -19.23 13.10
N ASP A 239 -0.21 -18.77 13.67
CA ASP A 239 -0.19 -17.96 14.88
C ASP A 239 0.24 -18.81 16.07
N THR A 240 1.04 -18.21 16.95
CA THR A 240 1.44 -18.77 18.25
C THR A 240 1.00 -17.84 19.38
N THR A 241 1.15 -18.27 20.63
CA THR A 241 0.79 -17.43 21.80
C THR A 241 1.56 -16.10 21.80
N GLY A 242 2.83 -16.08 21.35
CA GLY A 242 3.71 -14.91 21.43
C GLY A 242 3.98 -14.22 20.09
N GLY A 243 3.56 -14.81 18.95
CA GLY A 243 3.93 -14.28 17.65
C GLY A 243 3.34 -15.09 16.49
N VAL A 244 4.13 -15.21 15.44
CA VAL A 244 3.82 -16.01 14.25
C VAL A 244 4.99 -16.95 13.97
N ARG A 245 4.69 -18.19 13.65
CA ARG A 245 5.68 -19.14 13.15
C ARG A 245 5.64 -19.12 11.63
N VAL A 246 6.80 -18.98 11.01
CA VAL A 246 6.98 -18.97 9.57
C VAL A 246 7.84 -20.16 9.19
N ALA A 247 7.28 -21.14 8.47
CA ALA A 247 8.03 -22.27 7.92
C ALA A 247 8.63 -21.90 6.57
N VAL A 248 9.91 -22.17 6.41
CA VAL A 248 10.70 -21.76 5.26
C VAL A 248 11.46 -22.95 4.67
N ALA A 249 11.39 -23.10 3.35
CA ALA A 249 12.27 -23.98 2.59
C ALA A 249 13.40 -23.15 1.97
N ASP A 250 14.62 -23.55 2.23
CA ASP A 250 15.80 -22.99 1.58
C ASP A 250 16.00 -23.67 0.22
N THR A 251 15.79 -22.90 -0.85
CA THR A 251 15.86 -23.41 -2.24
C THR A 251 17.29 -23.65 -2.71
N GLN A 252 18.32 -23.14 -1.99
CA GLN A 252 19.71 -23.32 -2.33
C GLN A 252 20.29 -24.60 -1.70
N THR A 253 19.93 -24.88 -0.47
CA THR A 253 20.45 -26.03 0.30
C THR A 253 19.46 -27.21 0.35
N GLY A 254 18.18 -26.98 0.05
CA GLY A 254 17.11 -27.96 0.23
C GLY A 254 16.68 -28.15 1.68
N GLY A 255 17.28 -27.40 2.62
CA GLY A 255 16.94 -27.46 4.03
C GLY A 255 15.62 -26.79 4.35
N LYS A 256 15.07 -27.08 5.54
CA LYS A 256 13.90 -26.41 6.10
C LYS A 256 14.19 -25.85 7.47
N TYR A 257 13.63 -24.71 7.78
CA TYR A 257 13.77 -24.06 9.08
C TYR A 257 12.51 -23.24 9.42
N GLU A 258 12.41 -22.82 10.66
CA GLU A 258 11.32 -21.97 11.14
C GLU A 258 11.86 -20.67 11.73
N ILE A 259 11.07 -19.61 11.64
CA ILE A 259 11.25 -18.34 12.34
C ILE A 259 10.02 -18.13 13.23
N VAL A 260 10.25 -17.73 14.48
CA VAL A 260 9.18 -17.42 15.45
C VAL A 260 9.35 -16.02 15.99
#